data_a212240b0a61c8847f7a24ea5c144e8b
#
_entry.id   a212240b0a61c8847f7a24ea5c144e8b
#
_cell.length_a   1.000
_cell.length_b   1.000
_cell.length_c   1.000
_cell.angle_alpha   90.00
_cell.angle_beta   90.00
_cell.angle_gamma   90.00
#
_symmetry.space_group_name_H-M   'P 1'
#
loop_
_entity.id
_entity.type
_entity.pdbx_description
1 polymer ?
#
loop_
_entity_poly.entity_id
_entity_poly.type
_entity_poly.pdbx_seq_one_letter_code
_entity_poly.pdbx_strand_id
1 'polypeptide(L)'
;MKVKVHVVRDVEVEIDDPIVAELDSFWRSGEIPTSYSPELNEMVNKAALAIERATGIPFGDENAPETISYVCAMDGESILEW
;
A
#
# COMPACT_ATOMS: atom_id res chain seq x y z
N MET A 1 -7.71 -9.13 0.74
CA MET A 1 -7.99 -8.12 -0.30
C MET A 1 -6.99 -8.27 -1.44
N LYS A 2 -7.47 -8.30 -2.67
CA LYS A 2 -6.60 -8.37 -3.84
C LYS A 2 -6.21 -6.96 -4.28
N VAL A 3 -4.91 -6.73 -4.50
CA VAL A 3 -4.36 -5.43 -4.89
C VAL A 3 -3.43 -5.59 -6.09
N LYS A 4 -3.16 -4.47 -6.76
CA LYS A 4 -2.14 -4.38 -7.80
C LYS A 4 -0.91 -3.69 -7.21
N VAL A 5 0.21 -4.40 -7.22
CA VAL A 5 1.49 -3.89 -6.75
C VAL A 5 2.36 -3.57 -7.97
N HIS A 6 2.82 -2.33 -8.07
CA HIS A 6 3.69 -1.91 -9.18
C HIS A 6 5.16 -1.98 -8.78
N VAL A 7 5.90 -2.83 -9.45
CA VAL A 7 7.36 -2.93 -9.36
C VAL A 7 7.94 -2.42 -10.68
N VAL A 8 8.12 -3.28 -11.67
CA VAL A 8 8.42 -2.92 -13.07
C VAL A 8 7.12 -2.95 -13.89
N ARG A 9 6.20 -3.80 -13.44
CA ARG A 9 4.86 -3.97 -14.02
C ARG A 9 3.87 -4.21 -12.89
N ASP A 10 2.59 -4.09 -13.18
CA ASP A 10 1.54 -4.36 -12.20
C ASP A 10 1.42 -5.86 -11.97
N VAL A 11 1.45 -6.27 -10.71
CA VAL A 11 1.30 -7.66 -10.27
C VAL A 11 0.12 -7.72 -9.30
N GLU A 12 -0.79 -8.65 -9.53
CA GLU A 12 -1.92 -8.88 -8.63
C GLU A 12 -1.46 -9.73 -7.45
N VAL A 13 -1.73 -9.25 -6.24
CA VAL A 13 -1.33 -9.93 -5.00
C VAL A 13 -2.51 -9.95 -4.04
N GLU A 14 -2.75 -11.10 -3.40
CA GLU A 14 -3.73 -11.23 -2.34
C GLU A 14 -3.07 -10.89 -1.00
N ILE A 15 -3.62 -9.92 -0.27
CA ILE A 15 -3.15 -9.51 1.05
C ILE A 15 -4.20 -9.87 2.08
N ASP A 16 -3.86 -10.76 2.98
CA ASP A 16 -4.77 -11.24 4.03
C ASP A 16 -4.86 -10.29 5.23
N ASP A 17 -3.84 -9.45 5.43
CA ASP A 17 -3.82 -8.53 6.56
C ASP A 17 -4.92 -7.48 6.40
N PRO A 18 -5.81 -7.31 7.40
CA PRO A 18 -6.93 -6.38 7.32
C PRO A 18 -6.51 -4.92 7.26
N ILE A 19 -5.27 -4.57 7.63
CA ILE A 19 -4.81 -3.18 7.65
C ILE A 19 -4.84 -2.56 6.24
N VAL A 20 -4.59 -3.34 5.19
CA VAL A 20 -4.63 -2.85 3.82
C VAL A 20 -6.06 -2.49 3.42
N ALA A 21 -7.03 -3.33 3.77
CA ALA A 21 -8.45 -3.04 3.51
C ALA A 21 -8.95 -1.84 4.33
N GLU A 22 -8.49 -1.71 5.58
CA GLU A 22 -8.82 -0.56 6.43
C GLU A 22 -8.29 0.75 5.84
N LEU A 23 -7.05 0.74 5.34
CA LEU A 23 -6.46 1.92 4.71
C LEU A 23 -7.19 2.28 3.42
N ASP A 24 -7.55 1.31 2.60
CA ASP A 24 -8.34 1.53 1.39
C ASP A 24 -9.69 2.17 1.73
N SER A 25 -10.38 1.64 2.73
CA SER A 25 -11.66 2.20 3.20
C SER A 25 -11.50 3.63 3.70
N PHE A 26 -10.42 3.92 4.39
CA PHE A 26 -10.12 5.27 4.87
C PHE A 26 -10.01 6.26 3.71
N TRP A 27 -9.26 5.92 2.66
CA TRP A 27 -9.11 6.79 1.49
C TRP A 27 -10.45 6.99 0.76
N ARG A 28 -11.27 5.95 0.70
CA ARG A 28 -12.57 6.00 0.03
C ARG A 28 -13.63 6.78 0.81
N SER A 29 -13.44 6.98 2.11
CA SER A 29 -14.36 7.74 2.95
C SER A 29 -14.40 9.23 2.59
N GLY A 30 -13.41 9.71 1.84
CA GLY A 30 -13.30 11.12 1.45
C GLY A 30 -12.78 12.03 2.56
N GLU A 31 -12.48 11.50 3.72
CA GLU A 31 -11.87 12.24 4.81
C GLU A 31 -10.36 12.37 4.56
N ILE A 32 -9.99 13.31 3.67
CA ILE A 32 -8.58 13.57 3.39
C ILE A 32 -8.06 14.52 4.47
N PRO A 33 -7.16 14.07 5.36
CA PRO A 33 -6.60 14.94 6.38
C PRO A 33 -5.71 16.00 5.73
N THR A 34 -5.73 17.22 6.27
CA THR A 34 -4.86 18.32 5.80
C THR A 34 -3.41 18.08 6.18
N SER A 35 -3.16 17.16 7.13
CA SER A 35 -1.83 16.73 7.53
C SER A 35 -1.91 15.27 8.00
N TYR A 36 -0.78 14.55 7.94
CA TYR A 36 -0.72 13.19 8.47
C TYR A 36 -0.80 13.22 9.99
N SER A 37 -1.87 12.62 10.54
CA SER A 37 -1.95 12.37 11.97
C SER A 37 -1.04 11.19 12.34
N PRO A 38 -0.62 11.07 13.62
CA PRO A 38 0.15 9.90 14.05
C PRO A 38 -0.56 8.57 13.78
N GLU A 39 -1.89 8.53 13.91
CA GLU A 39 -2.70 7.33 13.64
C GLU A 39 -2.67 6.95 12.17
N LEU A 40 -2.81 7.93 11.29
CA LEU A 40 -2.75 7.68 9.84
C LEU A 40 -1.37 7.21 9.42
N ASN A 41 -0.33 7.84 9.94
CA ASN A 41 1.05 7.44 9.65
C ASN A 41 1.32 6.00 10.09
N GLU A 42 0.80 5.61 11.25
CA GLU A 42 0.91 4.23 11.73
C GLU A 42 0.18 3.25 10.81
N MET A 43 -1.03 3.58 10.34
CA MET A 43 -1.78 2.76 9.39
C MET A 43 -1.01 2.57 8.08
N VAL A 44 -0.46 3.64 7.54
CA VAL A 44 0.35 3.60 6.30
C VAL A 44 1.56 2.69 6.48
N ASN A 45 2.29 2.84 7.58
CA ASN A 45 3.47 2.02 7.87
C ASN A 45 3.12 0.53 8.03
N LYS A 46 2.04 0.22 8.73
CA LYS A 46 1.58 -1.16 8.90
C LYS A 46 1.14 -1.78 7.59
N ALA A 47 0.42 -1.03 6.75
CA ALA A 47 -0.01 -1.49 5.44
C ALA A 47 1.21 -1.76 4.54
N ALA A 48 2.19 -0.88 4.54
CA ALA A 48 3.43 -1.07 3.78
C ALA A 48 4.16 -2.35 4.23
N LEU A 49 4.29 -2.57 5.53
CA LEU A 49 4.92 -3.79 6.06
C LEU A 49 4.16 -5.06 5.66
N ALA A 50 2.83 -5.02 5.70
CA ALA A 50 2.00 -6.16 5.30
C ALA A 50 2.23 -6.52 3.83
N ILE A 51 2.34 -5.52 2.96
CA ILE A 51 2.58 -5.73 1.54
C ILE A 51 4.01 -6.22 1.29
N GLU A 52 5.01 -5.66 1.97
CA GLU A 52 6.39 -6.14 1.88
C GLU A 52 6.51 -7.61 2.29
N ARG A 53 5.82 -8.02 3.36
CA ARG A 53 5.81 -9.42 3.83
C ARG A 53 5.14 -10.34 2.82
N ALA A 54 4.06 -9.90 2.21
CA ALA A 54 3.31 -10.70 1.25
C ALA A 54 4.06 -10.87 -0.08
N THR A 55 4.81 -9.86 -0.49
CA THR A 55 5.51 -9.85 -1.79
C THR A 55 6.99 -10.20 -1.68
N GLY A 56 7.61 -9.97 -0.53
CA GLY A 56 9.06 -10.07 -0.36
C GLY A 56 9.83 -8.94 -1.03
N ILE A 57 9.14 -7.87 -1.44
CA ILE A 57 9.74 -6.74 -2.15
C ILE A 57 9.60 -5.48 -1.28
N PRO A 58 10.68 -4.70 -1.06
CA PRO A 58 10.61 -3.49 -0.25
C PRO A 58 10.00 -2.31 -1.01
N PHE A 59 9.51 -1.33 -0.26
CA PHE A 59 9.06 -0.05 -0.80
C PHE A 59 10.23 0.93 -0.90
N GLY A 60 10.36 1.58 -2.07
CA GLY A 60 11.24 2.73 -2.25
C GLY A 60 12.71 2.52 -1.88
N ASP A 61 13.21 1.31 -1.92
CA ASP A 61 14.60 1.01 -1.59
C ASP A 61 15.48 1.09 -2.83
N GLU A 62 16.23 2.17 -2.96
CA GLU A 62 17.11 2.42 -4.11
C GLU A 62 18.23 1.39 -4.24
N ASN A 63 18.58 0.70 -3.15
CA ASN A 63 19.64 -0.31 -3.15
C ASN A 63 19.13 -1.72 -3.47
N ALA A 64 17.82 -1.91 -3.50
CA ALA A 64 17.23 -3.20 -3.82
C ALA A 64 17.14 -3.40 -5.35
N PRO A 65 17.31 -4.64 -5.86
CA PRO A 65 17.17 -4.91 -7.31
C PRO A 65 15.74 -4.68 -7.80
N GLU A 66 14.75 -4.83 -6.91
CA GLU A 66 13.34 -4.54 -7.18
C GLU A 66 12.76 -3.75 -6.01
N THR A 67 11.90 -2.80 -6.30
CA THR A 67 11.23 -1.99 -5.30
C THR A 67 9.80 -1.68 -5.72
N ILE A 68 8.89 -1.59 -4.75
CA ILE A 68 7.50 -1.24 -5.00
C ILE A 68 7.38 0.28 -5.10
N SER A 69 6.79 0.76 -6.19
CA SER A 69 6.55 2.19 -6.41
C SER A 69 5.19 2.65 -5.93
N TYR A 70 4.15 1.82 -6.14
CA TYR A 70 2.80 2.11 -5.64
C TYR A 70 1.97 0.83 -5.56
N VAL A 71 0.89 0.93 -4.80
CA VAL A 71 -0.10 -0.15 -4.65
C VAL A 71 -1.49 0.45 -4.86
N CYS A 72 -2.27 -0.18 -5.73
CA CYS A 72 -3.64 0.21 -6.05
C CYS A 72 -4.62 -0.92 -5.74
N ALA A 73 -5.86 -0.56 -5.44
CA ALA A 73 -6.96 -1.53 -5.44
C ALA A 73 -7.23 -2.00 -6.87
N MET A 74 -7.98 -3.09 -7.02
CA MET A 74 -8.25 -3.69 -8.33
C MET A 74 -9.01 -2.75 -9.29
N ASP A 75 -9.73 -1.76 -8.76
CA ASP A 75 -10.43 -0.75 -9.54
C ASP A 75 -9.56 0.47 -9.90
N GLY A 76 -8.29 0.47 -9.49
CA GLY A 76 -7.35 1.54 -9.80
C GLY A 76 -7.19 2.62 -8.73
N GLU A 77 -7.97 2.56 -7.64
CA GLU A 77 -7.82 3.53 -6.55
C GLU A 77 -6.48 3.32 -5.82
N SER A 78 -5.74 4.41 -5.66
CA SER A 78 -4.43 4.37 -4.99
C SER A 78 -4.58 4.08 -3.50
N ILE A 79 -3.78 3.14 -3.00
CA ILE A 79 -3.72 2.80 -1.58
C ILE A 79 -2.43 3.34 -0.97
N LEU A 80 -1.30 3.10 -1.63
CA LEU A 80 0.02 3.56 -1.19
C LEU A 80 0.82 4.02 -2.40
N GLU A 81 1.56 5.12 -2.25
CA GLU A 81 2.47 5.65 -3.28
C GLU A 81 3.81 6.06 -2.65
N TRP A 82 4.86 5.88 -3.41
CA TRP A 82 6.20 6.37 -3.09
C TRP A 82 6.80 7.19 -4.18
#